data_7620cbc2892dfd727220744e62a89062
#
_entry.id   7620cbc2892dfd727220744e62a89062
#
_cell.length_a   1.000
_cell.length_b   1.000
_cell.length_c   1.000
_cell.angle_alpha   90.00
_cell.angle_beta   90.00
_cell.angle_gamma   90.00
#
_symmetry.space_group_name_H-M   'P 1'
#
loop_
_entity.id
_entity.type
_entity.pdbx_description
1 polymer ?
#
loop_
_entity_poly.entity_id
_entity_poly.type
_entity_poly.pdbx_seq_one_letter_code
_entity_poly.pdbx_strand_id
1 'polypeptide(L)'
;MNKQRWRHEVSELAEARSRGEIDDDRWFASMTAIFEAAYLAGSDPRAQSGFGGDEARWEAARRPIAEAIDKDGTFLDIGCASGYLLESIVRWAPHRIEPFGLELTPVLAALARRRLPEWADRIFVGNALTWQPPVRFDFVRTELVYVPAERRLALIRHLLGDVVAPGGRLILCGYGSPRSAVPADPVHAIVLSHGLKTELALGVAAPEGGGAILELAVLRAG
;
A
#
# COMPACT_ATOMS: atom_id res chain seq x y z
N MET A 1 1.91 17.31 -11.76
CA MET A 1 3.32 16.97 -11.44
C MET A 1 3.71 15.71 -12.22
N ASN A 2 4.89 15.68 -12.87
CA ASN A 2 5.34 14.54 -13.68
C ASN A 2 5.70 13.36 -12.74
N LYS A 3 5.29 12.12 -13.10
CA LYS A 3 5.58 10.89 -12.31
C LYS A 3 7.07 10.64 -12.04
N GLN A 4 7.96 11.08 -12.90
CA GLN A 4 9.41 10.98 -12.69
C GLN A 4 9.88 11.89 -11.55
N ARG A 5 9.23 13.03 -11.35
CA ARG A 5 9.61 14.00 -10.33
C ARG A 5 9.35 13.52 -8.91
N TRP A 6 8.14 13.02 -8.59
CA TRP A 6 7.86 12.60 -7.22
C TRP A 6 8.69 11.36 -6.81
N ARG A 7 9.02 10.46 -7.77
CA ARG A 7 9.91 9.33 -7.50
C ARG A 7 11.33 9.77 -7.20
N HIS A 8 11.83 10.77 -7.91
CA HIS A 8 13.13 11.38 -7.63
C HIS A 8 13.13 12.00 -6.22
N GLU A 9 12.11 12.77 -5.87
CA GLU A 9 11.94 13.36 -4.54
C GLU A 9 11.91 12.30 -3.43
N VAL A 10 11.22 11.17 -3.64
CA VAL A 10 11.22 10.03 -2.69
C VAL A 10 12.60 9.38 -2.59
N SER A 11 13.33 9.24 -3.70
CA SER A 11 14.70 8.70 -3.68
C SER A 11 15.66 9.61 -2.91
N GLU A 12 15.62 10.91 -3.17
CA GLU A 12 16.43 11.90 -2.43
C GLU A 12 16.11 11.88 -0.93
N LEU A 13 14.82 11.76 -0.59
CA LEU A 13 14.36 11.66 0.78
C LEU A 13 14.92 10.39 1.46
N ALA A 14 14.91 9.24 0.76
CA ALA A 14 15.45 7.98 1.25
C ALA A 14 16.98 8.06 1.47
N GLU A 15 17.71 8.74 0.56
CA GLU A 15 19.13 8.97 0.70
C GLU A 15 19.44 9.89 1.90
N ALA A 16 18.73 11.02 2.03
CA ALA A 16 18.88 11.91 3.17
C ALA A 16 18.61 11.18 4.50
N ARG A 17 17.60 10.31 4.52
CA ARG A 17 17.31 9.48 5.68
C ARG A 17 18.43 8.48 6.00
N SER A 18 18.98 7.81 4.99
CA SER A 18 20.08 6.85 5.15
C SER A 18 21.36 7.48 5.67
N ARG A 19 21.59 8.78 5.39
CA ARG A 19 22.70 9.58 5.92
C ARG A 19 22.41 10.18 7.30
N GLY A 20 21.20 9.96 7.88
CA GLY A 20 20.82 10.52 9.16
C GLY A 20 20.54 12.04 9.16
N GLU A 21 20.32 12.63 7.99
CA GLU A 21 20.07 14.08 7.83
C GLU A 21 18.65 14.47 8.21
N ILE A 22 17.73 13.49 8.24
CA ILE A 22 16.32 13.69 8.61
C ILE A 22 15.86 12.61 9.58
N ASP A 23 14.92 12.94 10.44
CA ASP A 23 14.23 12.04 11.36
C ASP A 23 12.91 11.50 10.79
N ASP A 24 12.17 10.70 11.58
CA ASP A 24 10.90 10.15 11.19
C ASP A 24 9.85 11.23 10.91
N ASP A 25 9.78 12.28 11.73
CA ASP A 25 8.80 13.35 11.58
C ASP A 25 9.00 14.10 10.24
N ARG A 26 10.25 14.41 9.93
CA ARG A 26 10.60 15.04 8.65
C ARG A 26 10.33 14.11 7.47
N TRP A 27 10.61 12.80 7.62
CA TRP A 27 10.25 11.80 6.59
C TRP A 27 8.76 11.84 6.29
N PHE A 28 7.90 11.64 7.30
CA PHE A 28 6.45 11.57 7.10
C PHE A 28 5.86 12.89 6.61
N ALA A 29 6.33 14.02 7.08
CA ALA A 29 5.90 15.34 6.58
C ALA A 29 6.24 15.51 5.09
N SER A 30 7.44 15.12 4.67
CA SER A 30 7.87 15.19 3.28
C SER A 30 7.10 14.22 2.38
N MET A 31 6.91 12.97 2.82
CA MET A 31 6.09 11.98 2.09
C MET A 31 4.66 12.46 1.91
N THR A 32 4.04 13.02 2.96
CA THR A 32 2.71 13.63 2.89
C THR A 32 2.64 14.68 1.78
N ALA A 33 3.56 15.65 1.77
CA ALA A 33 3.57 16.73 0.78
C ALA A 33 3.76 16.21 -0.66
N ILE A 34 4.66 15.22 -0.85
CA ILE A 34 4.92 14.60 -2.16
C ILE A 34 3.67 13.87 -2.68
N PHE A 35 3.03 13.04 -1.86
CA PHE A 35 1.87 12.26 -2.29
C PHE A 35 0.63 13.12 -2.50
N GLU A 36 0.36 14.09 -1.64
CA GLU A 36 -0.74 15.05 -1.85
C GLU A 36 -0.58 15.77 -3.19
N ALA A 37 0.59 16.35 -3.44
CA ALA A 37 0.85 17.05 -4.69
C ALA A 37 0.75 16.15 -5.93
N ALA A 38 1.20 14.87 -5.82
CA ALA A 38 1.16 13.91 -6.92
C ALA A 38 -0.26 13.42 -7.22
N TYR A 39 -1.04 13.09 -6.18
CA TYR A 39 -2.32 12.42 -6.33
C TYR A 39 -3.47 13.40 -6.59
N LEU A 40 -3.38 14.61 -6.05
CA LEU A 40 -4.38 15.66 -6.28
C LEU A 40 -4.18 16.41 -7.60
N ALA A 41 -3.09 16.16 -8.34
CA ALA A 41 -2.85 16.78 -9.65
C ALA A 41 -3.83 16.32 -10.75
N GLY A 42 -4.53 15.21 -10.55
CA GLY A 42 -5.51 14.64 -11.49
C GLY A 42 -6.89 14.48 -10.88
N SER A 43 -7.89 14.21 -11.73
CA SER A 43 -9.27 13.93 -11.32
C SER A 43 -9.68 12.46 -11.48
N ASP A 44 -8.89 11.67 -12.19
CA ASP A 44 -9.12 10.22 -12.33
C ASP A 44 -8.81 9.51 -11.00
N PRO A 45 -9.75 8.73 -10.42
CA PRO A 45 -9.54 7.99 -9.17
C PRO A 45 -8.31 7.08 -9.15
N ARG A 46 -7.96 6.46 -10.28
CA ARG A 46 -6.73 5.66 -10.40
C ARG A 46 -5.47 6.52 -10.28
N ALA A 47 -5.45 7.66 -10.97
CA ALA A 47 -4.34 8.62 -10.87
C ALA A 47 -4.21 9.15 -9.44
N GLN A 48 -5.33 9.39 -8.76
CA GLN A 48 -5.42 9.78 -7.35
C GLN A 48 -5.10 8.63 -6.37
N SER A 49 -4.81 7.44 -6.89
CA SER A 49 -4.25 6.28 -6.16
C SER A 49 -2.83 5.94 -6.64
N GLY A 50 -2.12 6.91 -7.21
CA GLY A 50 -0.73 6.76 -7.65
C GLY A 50 -0.53 5.98 -8.94
N PHE A 51 -1.62 5.64 -9.67
CA PHE A 51 -1.53 4.81 -10.87
C PHE A 51 -1.74 5.62 -12.16
N GLY A 52 -0.94 5.39 -13.16
CA GLY A 52 -0.99 6.12 -14.45
C GLY A 52 -1.16 5.24 -15.67
N GLY A 53 -1.73 4.04 -15.50
CA GLY A 53 -2.11 3.15 -16.57
C GLY A 53 -3.61 3.18 -16.86
N ASP A 54 -4.02 2.35 -17.81
CA ASP A 54 -5.43 2.04 -18.10
C ASP A 54 -6.02 1.05 -17.09
N GLU A 55 -7.31 0.74 -17.24
CA GLU A 55 -8.04 -0.20 -16.36
C GLU A 55 -7.46 -1.61 -16.41
N ALA A 56 -7.13 -2.11 -17.62
CA ALA A 56 -6.59 -3.47 -17.78
C ALA A 56 -5.26 -3.64 -17.02
N ARG A 57 -4.40 -2.63 -17.08
CA ARG A 57 -3.13 -2.63 -16.34
C ARG A 57 -3.34 -2.45 -14.84
N TRP A 58 -4.32 -1.65 -14.43
CA TRP A 58 -4.72 -1.53 -13.03
C TRP A 58 -5.14 -2.88 -12.49
N GLU A 59 -6.05 -3.56 -13.19
CA GLU A 59 -6.54 -4.89 -12.81
C GLU A 59 -5.39 -5.91 -12.75
N ALA A 60 -4.56 -6.00 -13.79
CA ALA A 60 -3.41 -6.92 -13.82
C ALA A 60 -2.47 -6.74 -12.61
N ALA A 61 -2.25 -5.49 -12.18
CA ALA A 61 -1.35 -5.18 -11.07
C ALA A 61 -2.01 -5.25 -9.69
N ARG A 62 -3.33 -5.40 -9.56
CA ARG A 62 -4.06 -5.31 -8.28
C ARG A 62 -4.96 -6.51 -7.98
N ARG A 63 -5.49 -7.16 -9.01
CA ARG A 63 -6.36 -8.34 -8.84
C ARG A 63 -5.74 -9.47 -8.02
N PRO A 64 -4.42 -9.77 -8.11
CA PRO A 64 -3.78 -10.77 -7.25
C PRO A 64 -3.89 -10.49 -5.75
N ILE A 65 -4.11 -9.23 -5.35
CA ILE A 65 -4.39 -8.89 -3.94
C ILE A 65 -5.75 -9.46 -3.52
N ALA A 66 -6.78 -9.36 -4.38
CA ALA A 66 -8.10 -9.93 -4.12
C ALA A 66 -8.05 -11.46 -4.08
N GLU A 67 -7.20 -12.08 -4.91
CA GLU A 67 -7.00 -13.53 -4.94
C GLU A 67 -6.30 -14.06 -3.68
N ALA A 68 -5.58 -13.20 -2.94
CA ALA A 68 -4.99 -13.55 -1.64
C ALA A 68 -6.02 -13.56 -0.49
N ILE A 69 -7.28 -13.18 -0.74
CA ILE A 69 -8.38 -13.19 0.22
C ILE A 69 -9.07 -14.56 0.14
N ASP A 70 -8.98 -15.35 1.23
CA ASP A 70 -9.38 -16.78 1.26
C ASP A 70 -10.67 -17.06 2.03
N LYS A 71 -11.33 -16.04 2.57
CA LYS A 71 -12.60 -16.12 3.33
C LYS A 71 -13.34 -14.80 3.35
N ASP A 72 -14.59 -14.81 3.77
CA ASP A 72 -15.31 -13.60 4.15
C ASP A 72 -14.60 -12.90 5.32
N GLY A 73 -14.59 -11.56 5.32
CA GLY A 73 -13.97 -10.83 6.43
C GLY A 73 -13.75 -9.35 6.18
N THR A 74 -13.02 -8.73 7.09
CA THR A 74 -12.62 -7.32 7.06
C THR A 74 -11.32 -7.14 6.30
N PHE A 75 -11.24 -6.12 5.43
CA PHE A 75 -10.05 -5.78 4.65
C PHE A 75 -9.64 -4.33 4.91
N LEU A 76 -8.43 -4.12 5.41
CA LEU A 76 -7.82 -2.80 5.61
C LEU A 76 -6.79 -2.53 4.52
N ASP A 77 -6.98 -1.43 3.75
CA ASP A 77 -5.97 -0.88 2.85
C ASP A 77 -5.21 0.25 3.55
N ILE A 78 -3.94 0.05 3.87
CA ILE A 78 -3.05 1.07 4.42
C ILE A 78 -2.40 1.85 3.27
N GLY A 79 -2.56 3.18 3.30
CA GLY A 79 -2.26 4.07 2.19
C GLY A 79 -3.36 4.05 1.13
N CYS A 80 -4.62 4.10 1.57
CA CYS A 80 -5.78 3.91 0.70
C CYS A 80 -6.01 5.06 -0.31
N ALA A 81 -5.36 6.20 -0.14
CA ALA A 81 -5.40 7.36 -1.04
C ALA A 81 -6.84 7.76 -1.42
N SER A 82 -7.23 7.66 -2.71
CA SER A 82 -8.58 7.94 -3.17
C SER A 82 -9.62 6.84 -2.84
N GLY A 83 -9.19 5.71 -2.27
CA GLY A 83 -10.03 4.53 -2.03
C GLY A 83 -10.34 3.70 -3.27
N TYR A 84 -9.71 3.96 -4.42
CA TYR A 84 -10.01 3.21 -5.65
C TYR A 84 -9.60 1.73 -5.57
N LEU A 85 -8.57 1.41 -4.78
CA LEU A 85 -8.21 0.01 -4.53
C LEU A 85 -9.29 -0.70 -3.70
N LEU A 86 -9.87 -0.05 -2.69
CA LEU A 86 -10.96 -0.62 -1.89
C LEU A 86 -12.16 -1.01 -2.75
N GLU A 87 -12.61 -0.12 -3.66
CA GLU A 87 -13.68 -0.43 -4.63
C GLU A 87 -13.32 -1.62 -5.51
N SER A 88 -12.06 -1.66 -5.97
CA SER A 88 -11.57 -2.73 -6.84
C SER A 88 -11.55 -4.08 -6.11
N ILE A 89 -11.05 -4.11 -4.87
CA ILE A 89 -10.98 -5.33 -4.05
C ILE A 89 -12.39 -5.87 -3.76
N VAL A 90 -13.32 -5.01 -3.34
CA VAL A 90 -14.72 -5.43 -3.07
C VAL A 90 -15.36 -6.04 -4.31
N ARG A 91 -15.07 -5.50 -5.52
CA ARG A 91 -15.59 -6.01 -6.78
C ARG A 91 -14.94 -7.33 -7.22
N TRP A 92 -13.64 -7.54 -6.91
CA TRP A 92 -12.87 -8.68 -7.44
C TRP A 92 -12.72 -9.84 -6.46
N ALA A 93 -12.84 -9.59 -5.16
CA ALA A 93 -12.67 -10.62 -4.16
C ALA A 93 -13.69 -11.77 -4.36
N PRO A 94 -13.26 -13.03 -4.26
CA PRO A 94 -14.15 -14.18 -4.37
C PRO A 94 -15.05 -14.34 -3.14
N HIS A 95 -14.80 -13.56 -2.08
CA HIS A 95 -15.47 -13.58 -0.78
C HIS A 95 -16.08 -12.22 -0.46
N ARG A 96 -17.06 -12.18 0.45
CA ARG A 96 -17.66 -10.94 0.92
C ARG A 96 -16.69 -10.19 1.81
N ILE A 97 -16.37 -8.95 1.44
CA ILE A 97 -15.39 -8.11 2.10
C ILE A 97 -16.06 -6.87 2.67
N GLU A 98 -15.77 -6.59 3.94
CA GLU A 98 -16.05 -5.31 4.59
C GLU A 98 -14.81 -4.42 4.51
N PRO A 99 -14.82 -3.33 3.68
CA PRO A 99 -13.65 -2.53 3.40
C PRO A 99 -13.40 -1.45 4.46
N PHE A 100 -12.13 -1.25 4.78
CA PHE A 100 -11.60 -0.20 5.64
C PHE A 100 -10.37 0.43 5.00
N GLY A 101 -10.11 1.72 5.27
CA GLY A 101 -8.93 2.42 4.80
C GLY A 101 -8.20 3.13 5.93
N LEU A 102 -6.87 3.16 5.85
CA LEU A 102 -6.00 4.02 6.65
C LEU A 102 -5.19 4.89 5.71
N GLU A 103 -5.19 6.19 5.94
CA GLU A 103 -4.45 7.15 5.12
C GLU A 103 -3.66 8.12 6.02
N LEU A 104 -2.40 8.36 5.68
CA LEU A 104 -1.56 9.29 6.44
C LEU A 104 -2.02 10.73 6.26
N THR A 105 -2.47 11.09 5.02
CA THR A 105 -2.79 12.47 4.66
C THR A 105 -4.28 12.76 4.88
N PRO A 106 -4.66 13.74 5.73
CA PRO A 106 -6.07 14.08 5.96
C PRO A 106 -6.82 14.47 4.69
N VAL A 107 -6.13 15.10 3.74
CA VAL A 107 -6.73 15.57 2.48
C VAL A 107 -7.11 14.39 1.58
N LEU A 108 -6.24 13.37 1.46
CA LEU A 108 -6.55 12.16 0.70
C LEU A 108 -7.61 11.30 1.39
N ALA A 109 -7.57 11.19 2.73
CA ALA A 109 -8.63 10.52 3.48
C ALA A 109 -10.00 11.21 3.27
N ALA A 110 -10.05 12.55 3.25
CA ALA A 110 -11.27 13.30 2.94
C ALA A 110 -11.72 13.06 1.49
N LEU A 111 -10.80 12.91 0.54
CA LEU A 111 -11.12 12.53 -0.84
C LEU A 111 -11.76 11.14 -0.90
N ALA A 112 -11.16 10.14 -0.24
CA ALA A 112 -11.71 8.79 -0.16
C ALA A 112 -13.12 8.77 0.44
N ARG A 113 -13.34 9.47 1.55
CA ARG A 113 -14.66 9.59 2.20
C ARG A 113 -15.72 10.21 1.29
N ARG A 114 -15.36 11.24 0.50
CA ARG A 114 -16.29 11.84 -0.48
C ARG A 114 -16.61 10.91 -1.65
N ARG A 115 -15.65 10.09 -2.07
CA ARG A 115 -15.85 9.11 -3.16
C ARG A 115 -16.64 7.90 -2.72
N LEU A 116 -16.48 7.48 -1.47
CA LEU A 116 -17.02 6.25 -0.90
C LEU A 116 -17.88 6.59 0.32
N PRO A 117 -19.00 7.30 0.13
CA PRO A 117 -19.82 7.80 1.24
C PRO A 117 -20.39 6.66 2.11
N GLU A 118 -20.65 5.47 1.53
CA GLU A 118 -21.11 4.28 2.25
C GLU A 118 -20.03 3.67 3.17
N TRP A 119 -18.76 4.05 3.00
CA TRP A 119 -17.63 3.58 3.82
C TRP A 119 -16.88 4.74 4.49
N ALA A 120 -17.45 5.94 4.51
CA ALA A 120 -16.79 7.15 4.98
C ALA A 120 -16.33 7.05 6.45
N ASP A 121 -17.11 6.39 7.30
CA ASP A 121 -16.82 6.12 8.71
C ASP A 121 -15.72 5.05 8.92
N ARG A 122 -15.37 4.31 7.86
CA ARG A 122 -14.36 3.27 7.84
C ARG A 122 -13.02 3.73 7.27
N ILE A 123 -12.90 5.01 6.91
CA ILE A 123 -11.66 5.62 6.44
C ILE A 123 -11.01 6.39 7.60
N PHE A 124 -9.89 5.87 8.10
CA PHE A 124 -9.15 6.44 9.21
C PHE A 124 -8.00 7.34 8.73
N VAL A 125 -7.59 8.27 9.59
CA VAL A 125 -6.36 9.06 9.39
C VAL A 125 -5.35 8.62 10.43
N GLY A 126 -4.14 8.28 10.00
CA GLY A 126 -3.09 7.86 10.94
C GLY A 126 -1.81 7.38 10.26
N ASN A 127 -0.74 7.35 11.06
CA ASN A 127 0.54 6.79 10.64
C ASN A 127 0.56 5.28 10.90
N ALA A 128 0.78 4.49 9.87
CA ALA A 128 0.77 3.02 9.93
C ALA A 128 1.75 2.42 10.96
N LEU A 129 2.84 3.13 11.30
CA LEU A 129 3.80 2.68 12.32
C LEU A 129 3.27 2.73 13.76
N THR A 130 2.31 3.61 14.02
CA THR A 130 1.88 3.92 15.41
C THR A 130 0.38 3.88 15.60
N TRP A 131 -0.38 3.77 14.49
CA TRP A 131 -1.83 3.76 14.55
C TRP A 131 -2.34 2.52 15.30
N GLN A 132 -3.23 2.77 16.26
CA GLN A 132 -3.91 1.73 17.01
C GLN A 132 -5.32 1.56 16.45
N PRO A 133 -5.64 0.41 15.88
CA PRO A 133 -6.95 0.17 15.27
C PRO A 133 -8.04 -0.03 16.33
N PRO A 134 -9.29 0.37 16.05
CA PRO A 134 -10.41 0.09 16.96
C PRO A 134 -10.76 -1.41 17.00
N VAL A 135 -10.44 -2.16 15.95
CA VAL A 135 -10.59 -3.61 15.82
C VAL A 135 -9.42 -4.16 14.99
N ARG A 136 -9.13 -5.45 15.11
CA ARG A 136 -8.18 -6.14 14.21
C ARG A 136 -8.88 -6.62 12.95
N PHE A 137 -8.14 -6.68 11.84
CA PHE A 137 -8.66 -6.99 10.51
C PHE A 137 -8.21 -8.35 10.03
N ASP A 138 -9.08 -9.08 9.31
CA ASP A 138 -8.74 -10.38 8.72
C ASP A 138 -7.67 -10.27 7.64
N PHE A 139 -7.73 -9.20 6.85
CA PHE A 139 -6.79 -8.92 5.79
C PHE A 139 -6.30 -7.48 5.90
N VAL A 140 -4.99 -7.29 5.90
CA VAL A 140 -4.35 -5.97 5.92
C VAL A 140 -3.39 -5.87 4.74
N ARG A 141 -3.57 -4.89 3.88
CA ARG A 141 -2.68 -4.63 2.75
C ARG A 141 -1.86 -3.37 2.99
N THR A 142 -0.58 -3.39 2.62
CA THR A 142 0.29 -2.20 2.66
C THR A 142 1.46 -2.31 1.68
N GLU A 143 2.22 -1.22 1.56
CA GLU A 143 3.50 -1.13 0.85
C GLU A 143 4.62 -0.74 1.83
N LEU A 144 5.80 -1.34 1.67
CA LEU A 144 6.94 -1.03 2.54
C LEU A 144 7.61 0.32 2.21
N VAL A 145 7.27 0.93 1.08
CA VAL A 145 7.76 2.26 0.68
C VAL A 145 7.20 3.40 1.54
N TYR A 146 6.12 3.15 2.27
CA TYR A 146 5.50 4.18 3.13
C TYR A 146 6.35 4.55 4.34
N VAL A 147 7.33 3.73 4.70
CA VAL A 147 8.22 3.95 5.84
C VAL A 147 9.68 3.91 5.41
N PRO A 148 10.61 4.56 6.15
CA PRO A 148 12.03 4.40 5.94
C PRO A 148 12.46 2.92 5.99
N ALA A 149 13.51 2.55 5.24
CA ALA A 149 13.94 1.16 5.11
C ALA A 149 14.21 0.48 6.46
N GLU A 150 14.83 1.19 7.39
CA GLU A 150 15.14 0.71 8.74
C GLU A 150 13.89 0.55 9.64
N ARG A 151 12.75 1.11 9.24
CA ARG A 151 11.46 0.98 9.95
C ARG A 151 10.59 -0.16 9.42
N ARG A 152 10.96 -0.78 8.29
CA ARG A 152 10.15 -1.83 7.63
C ARG A 152 9.85 -3.01 8.55
N LEU A 153 10.86 -3.51 9.28
CA LEU A 153 10.65 -4.61 10.24
C LEU A 153 9.73 -4.20 11.39
N ALA A 154 9.88 -2.98 11.90
CA ALA A 154 9.00 -2.45 12.95
C ALA A 154 7.55 -2.34 12.46
N LEU A 155 7.33 -1.85 11.23
CA LEU A 155 6.01 -1.82 10.61
C LEU A 155 5.41 -3.23 10.49
N ILE A 156 6.14 -4.19 9.93
CA ILE A 156 5.64 -5.57 9.74
C ILE A 156 5.25 -6.18 11.10
N ARG A 157 6.10 -6.02 12.13
CA ARG A 157 5.82 -6.56 13.47
C ARG A 157 4.61 -5.90 14.11
N HIS A 158 4.50 -4.57 14.03
CA HIS A 158 3.33 -3.85 14.53
C HIS A 158 2.05 -4.32 13.82
N LEU A 159 2.05 -4.39 12.48
CA LEU A 159 0.88 -4.83 11.73
C LEU A 159 0.46 -6.26 12.09
N LEU A 160 1.41 -7.21 12.17
CA LEU A 160 1.12 -8.59 12.54
C LEU A 160 0.66 -8.73 14.01
N GLY A 161 1.23 -7.93 14.92
CA GLY A 161 0.93 -8.01 16.35
C GLY A 161 -0.36 -7.31 16.76
N ASP A 162 -0.65 -6.15 16.17
CA ASP A 162 -1.67 -5.24 16.70
C ASP A 162 -2.82 -4.97 15.72
N VAL A 163 -2.60 -5.11 14.40
CA VAL A 163 -3.56 -4.69 13.36
C VAL A 163 -4.24 -5.89 12.69
N VAL A 164 -3.48 -6.93 12.35
CA VAL A 164 -4.01 -8.16 11.76
C VAL A 164 -4.65 -9.02 12.86
N ALA A 165 -5.83 -9.55 12.60
CA ALA A 165 -6.50 -10.50 13.50
C ALA A 165 -5.72 -11.83 13.61
N PRO A 166 -5.80 -12.55 14.73
CA PRO A 166 -5.21 -13.89 14.84
C PRO A 166 -5.65 -14.78 13.67
N GLY A 167 -4.70 -15.43 13.00
CA GLY A 167 -4.95 -16.24 11.80
C GLY A 167 -5.26 -15.43 10.53
N GLY A 168 -5.30 -14.09 10.62
CA GLY A 168 -5.45 -13.19 9.47
C GLY A 168 -4.18 -13.05 8.64
N ARG A 169 -4.26 -12.28 7.56
CA ARG A 169 -3.19 -12.12 6.57
C ARG A 169 -2.70 -10.68 6.47
N LEU A 170 -1.39 -10.49 6.51
CA LEU A 170 -0.72 -9.28 6.08
C LEU A 170 -0.26 -9.46 4.63
N ILE A 171 -0.74 -8.61 3.73
CA ILE A 171 -0.45 -8.62 2.29
C ILE A 171 0.46 -7.45 1.98
N LEU A 172 1.74 -7.72 1.76
CA LEU A 172 2.74 -6.73 1.36
C LEU A 172 2.83 -6.65 -0.15
N CYS A 173 2.78 -5.43 -0.70
CA CYS A 173 2.85 -5.17 -2.12
C CYS A 173 4.05 -4.30 -2.46
N GLY A 174 4.75 -4.65 -3.55
CA GLY A 174 5.76 -3.82 -4.18
C GLY A 174 5.39 -3.61 -5.65
N TYR A 175 5.35 -2.36 -6.12
CA TYR A 175 4.93 -2.04 -7.48
C TYR A 175 6.07 -1.56 -8.35
N GLY A 176 6.19 -2.21 -9.51
CA GLY A 176 7.09 -1.83 -10.57
C GLY A 176 6.43 -1.01 -11.67
N SER A 177 7.26 -0.36 -12.46
CA SER A 177 6.86 0.31 -13.68
C SER A 177 7.88 0.05 -14.80
N PRO A 178 7.76 -1.07 -15.53
CA PRO A 178 8.68 -1.40 -16.63
C PRO A 178 8.79 -0.28 -17.67
N ARG A 179 7.69 0.43 -17.95
CA ARG A 179 7.69 1.61 -18.85
C ARG A 179 8.58 2.77 -18.38
N SER A 180 8.90 2.82 -17.09
CA SER A 180 9.78 3.83 -16.49
C SER A 180 11.05 3.21 -15.92
N ALA A 181 11.37 1.95 -16.29
CA ALA A 181 12.49 1.17 -15.79
C ALA A 181 12.60 1.12 -14.24
N VAL A 182 11.45 1.18 -13.56
CA VAL A 182 11.40 1.07 -12.10
C VAL A 182 11.06 -0.36 -11.72
N PRO A 183 11.97 -1.10 -11.06
CA PRO A 183 11.69 -2.44 -10.57
C PRO A 183 10.61 -2.42 -9.49
N ALA A 184 9.87 -3.52 -9.35
CA ALA A 184 9.02 -3.72 -8.19
C ALA A 184 9.87 -3.87 -6.92
N ASP A 185 9.39 -3.34 -5.78
CA ASP A 185 10.07 -3.57 -4.50
C ASP A 185 10.08 -5.07 -4.20
N PRO A 186 11.24 -5.68 -3.88
CA PRO A 186 11.37 -7.12 -3.67
C PRO A 186 10.85 -7.52 -2.29
N VAL A 187 9.53 -7.35 -2.06
CA VAL A 187 8.92 -7.49 -0.73
C VAL A 187 9.13 -8.89 -0.12
N HIS A 188 9.14 -9.94 -0.95
CA HIS A 188 9.43 -11.29 -0.46
C HIS A 188 10.88 -11.41 0.07
N ALA A 189 11.85 -10.94 -0.70
CA ALA A 189 13.26 -10.95 -0.27
C ALA A 189 13.47 -10.09 1.01
N ILE A 190 12.80 -8.95 1.11
CA ILE A 190 12.84 -8.11 2.31
C ILE A 190 12.29 -8.85 3.53
N VAL A 191 11.14 -9.53 3.41
CA VAL A 191 10.56 -10.35 4.50
C VAL A 191 11.54 -11.43 4.95
N LEU A 192 12.13 -12.17 4.01
CA LEU A 192 13.10 -13.24 4.31
C LEU A 192 14.38 -12.71 4.96
N SER A 193 14.88 -11.55 4.54
CA SER A 193 16.08 -10.93 5.14
C SER A 193 15.91 -10.56 6.61
N HIS A 194 14.66 -10.37 7.05
CA HIS A 194 14.31 -10.14 8.45
C HIS A 194 14.01 -11.44 9.24
N GLY A 195 14.25 -12.62 8.66
CA GLY A 195 13.99 -13.92 9.29
C GLY A 195 12.51 -14.27 9.43
N LEU A 196 11.62 -13.57 8.73
CA LEU A 196 10.19 -13.84 8.70
C LEU A 196 9.85 -14.84 7.58
N LYS A 197 8.71 -15.53 7.72
CA LYS A 197 8.21 -16.49 6.72
C LYS A 197 7.01 -15.93 5.99
N THR A 198 6.90 -16.24 4.70
CA THR A 198 5.72 -15.98 3.89
C THR A 198 4.89 -17.23 3.73
N GLU A 199 3.57 -17.10 3.73
CA GLU A 199 2.62 -18.14 3.35
C GLU A 199 2.53 -18.25 1.82
N LEU A 200 2.55 -17.10 1.14
CA LEU A 200 2.50 -16.98 -0.31
C LEU A 200 3.46 -15.87 -0.77
N ALA A 201 4.14 -16.09 -1.88
CA ALA A 201 4.85 -15.04 -2.59
C ALA A 201 4.65 -15.22 -4.09
N LEU A 202 4.40 -14.13 -4.80
CA LEU A 202 4.25 -14.14 -6.25
C LEU A 202 4.74 -12.83 -6.88
N GLY A 203 5.21 -12.95 -8.14
CA GLY A 203 5.51 -11.82 -9.00
C GLY A 203 4.58 -11.83 -10.20
N VAL A 204 4.05 -10.68 -10.56
CA VAL A 204 3.21 -10.48 -11.75
C VAL A 204 4.01 -9.73 -12.80
N ALA A 205 4.22 -10.34 -13.95
CA ALA A 205 4.88 -9.70 -15.08
C ALA A 205 3.97 -8.66 -15.74
N ALA A 206 4.58 -7.62 -16.30
CA ALA A 206 3.83 -6.68 -17.14
C ALA A 206 3.29 -7.38 -18.38
N PRO A 207 2.04 -7.12 -18.79
CA PRO A 207 1.48 -7.70 -20.03
C PRO A 207 2.32 -7.40 -21.26
N GLU A 208 2.96 -6.25 -21.29
CA GLU A 208 3.85 -5.81 -22.37
C GLU A 208 5.31 -6.31 -22.24
N GLY A 209 5.63 -7.07 -21.19
CA GLY A 209 7.00 -7.51 -20.88
C GLY A 209 7.81 -6.46 -20.13
N GLY A 210 9.10 -6.74 -19.91
CA GLY A 210 10.06 -5.76 -19.34
C GLY A 210 10.15 -5.75 -17.81
N GLY A 211 9.56 -6.70 -17.10
CA GLY A 211 9.71 -6.87 -15.65
C GLY A 211 8.40 -6.99 -14.89
N ALA A 212 8.51 -7.11 -13.56
CA ALA A 212 7.35 -7.23 -12.69
C ALA A 212 6.63 -5.88 -12.51
N ILE A 213 5.29 -5.92 -12.55
CA ILE A 213 4.42 -4.78 -12.19
C ILE A 213 3.93 -4.88 -10.76
N LEU A 214 3.96 -6.07 -10.18
CA LEU A 214 3.64 -6.34 -8.78
C LEU A 214 4.56 -7.45 -8.26
N GLU A 215 5.11 -7.24 -7.08
CA GLU A 215 5.53 -8.31 -6.17
C GLU A 215 4.60 -8.32 -4.96
N LEU A 216 4.20 -9.52 -4.53
CA LEU A 216 3.30 -9.72 -3.41
C LEU A 216 3.87 -10.77 -2.47
N ALA A 217 3.83 -10.49 -1.17
CA ALA A 217 4.17 -11.42 -0.11
C ALA A 217 3.06 -11.43 0.94
N VAL A 218 2.57 -12.61 1.30
CA VAL A 218 1.54 -12.80 2.32
C VAL A 218 2.16 -13.44 3.54
N LEU A 219 1.93 -12.83 4.71
CA LEU A 219 2.31 -13.36 6.01
C LEU A 219 1.04 -13.64 6.81
N ARG A 220 1.04 -14.70 7.61
CA ARG A 220 -0.05 -15.02 8.53
C ARG A 220 0.27 -14.55 9.94
N ALA A 221 -0.69 -13.89 10.58
CA ALA A 221 -0.60 -13.58 12.00
C ALA A 221 -0.82 -14.86 12.85
N GLY A 222 -0.05 -15.00 13.90
CA GLY A 222 -0.15 -16.13 14.84
C GLY A 222 -1.36 -16.03 15.78
#